data_97eed4890f0e4df5d21ae1f95da6a5d4
#
_entry.id   97eed4890f0e4df5d21ae1f95da6a5d4
#
_cell.length_a   1.000
_cell.length_b   1.000
_cell.length_c   1.000
_cell.angle_alpha   90.00
_cell.angle_beta   90.00
_cell.angle_gamma   90.00
#
_symmetry.space_group_name_H-M   'P 1'
#
loop_
_entity.id
_entity.type
_entity.pdbx_description
1 polymer ?
#
loop_
_entity_poly.entity_id
_entity_poly.type
_entity_poly.pdbx_seq_one_letter_code
_entity_poly.pdbx_strand_id
1 'polypeptide(L)'
;MKIATWNVNSLNVRLPQVQNWLADHQPDILALQELKLDQDKFPAAALQIMGWHSVWSGQKTYNGVAIISRGEPQDVHTGLPALPDDLQRRVIAATVNGVRIVNVYCVNGEALDSPKFQYKEQWFAALTEFLRNELSRHEKLVLLGDFNIAPADADCYAPEKWHEKILCSSIERQWFQNLLDLGLTDSLRQIHPEGAFYTWFDYRGAMFQRKQGLRIDHILASRAMASSLQDMQVDYDTRALERPSDHAPVWAQFADCASSS
;
A
#
# COMPACT_ATOMS: atom_id res chain seq x y z
N MET A 1 -6.56 -16.16 4.26
CA MET A 1 -6.30 -15.24 3.13
C MET A 1 -5.05 -14.43 3.40
N LYS A 2 -4.07 -14.45 2.48
CA LYS A 2 -2.81 -13.67 2.57
C LYS A 2 -2.89 -12.45 1.64
N ILE A 3 -2.75 -11.25 2.19
CA ILE A 3 -2.84 -9.97 1.46
C ILE A 3 -1.54 -9.22 1.62
N ALA A 4 -0.97 -8.73 0.51
CA ALA A 4 0.31 -8.05 0.50
C ALA A 4 0.25 -6.72 -0.26
N THR A 5 1.18 -5.83 0.08
CA THR A 5 1.43 -4.56 -0.63
C THR A 5 2.92 -4.37 -0.89
N TRP A 6 3.26 -3.80 -2.04
CA TRP A 6 4.64 -3.53 -2.41
C TRP A 6 4.75 -2.36 -3.40
N ASN A 7 5.37 -1.28 -2.97
CA ASN A 7 5.83 -0.26 -3.91
C ASN A 7 7.06 -0.81 -4.65
N VAL A 8 6.92 -1.05 -5.95
CA VAL A 8 7.98 -1.70 -6.76
C VAL A 8 8.95 -0.72 -7.39
N ASN A 9 8.70 0.59 -7.27
CA ASN A 9 9.56 1.63 -7.86
C ASN A 9 10.00 1.29 -9.29
N SER A 10 9.04 1.12 -10.19
CA SER A 10 9.10 0.61 -11.56
C SER A 10 8.92 -0.92 -11.69
N LEU A 11 7.75 -1.30 -12.20
CA LEU A 11 7.43 -2.72 -12.45
C LEU A 11 8.34 -3.31 -13.54
N ASN A 12 8.67 -2.56 -14.59
CA ASN A 12 9.56 -3.06 -15.65
C ASN A 12 10.91 -3.54 -15.11
N VAL A 13 11.44 -2.84 -14.11
CA VAL A 13 12.72 -3.18 -13.49
C VAL A 13 12.58 -4.37 -12.53
N ARG A 14 11.44 -4.50 -11.84
CA ARG A 14 11.22 -5.47 -10.76
C ARG A 14 10.30 -6.63 -11.15
N LEU A 15 9.84 -6.71 -12.40
CA LEU A 15 8.93 -7.78 -12.82
C LEU A 15 9.43 -9.20 -12.48
N PRO A 16 10.70 -9.56 -12.73
CA PRO A 16 11.19 -10.88 -12.32
C PRO A 16 11.12 -11.10 -10.80
N GLN A 17 11.40 -10.06 -10.00
CA GLN A 17 11.30 -10.14 -8.54
C GLN A 17 9.84 -10.30 -8.10
N VAL A 18 8.91 -9.59 -8.73
CA VAL A 18 7.46 -9.73 -8.46
C VAL A 18 6.98 -11.13 -8.81
N GLN A 19 7.38 -11.68 -9.96
CA GLN A 19 7.01 -13.03 -10.37
C GLN A 19 7.55 -14.10 -9.41
N ASN A 20 8.81 -13.99 -9.00
CA ASN A 20 9.42 -14.89 -8.02
C ASN A 20 8.71 -14.76 -6.65
N TRP A 21 8.45 -13.53 -6.21
CA TRP A 21 7.74 -13.29 -4.95
C TRP A 21 6.34 -13.91 -4.93
N LEU A 22 5.60 -13.78 -6.03
CA LEU A 22 4.29 -14.43 -6.20
C LEU A 22 4.41 -15.96 -6.16
N ALA A 23 5.43 -16.52 -6.78
CA ALA A 23 5.67 -17.97 -6.79
C ALA A 23 6.06 -18.51 -5.40
N ASP A 24 6.89 -17.80 -4.66
CA ASP A 24 7.42 -18.23 -3.37
C ASP A 24 6.42 -18.01 -2.23
N HIS A 25 5.77 -16.86 -2.19
CA HIS A 25 4.88 -16.45 -1.10
C HIS A 25 3.42 -16.83 -1.30
N GLN A 26 2.99 -17.12 -2.53
CA GLN A 26 1.64 -17.55 -2.88
C GLN A 26 0.53 -16.72 -2.21
N PRO A 27 0.55 -15.36 -2.27
CA PRO A 27 -0.50 -14.56 -1.66
C PRO A 27 -1.84 -14.77 -2.37
N ASP A 28 -2.93 -14.48 -1.70
CA ASP A 28 -4.24 -14.37 -2.38
C ASP A 28 -4.34 -13.06 -3.15
N ILE A 29 -3.72 -11.99 -2.61
CA ILE A 29 -3.73 -10.64 -3.20
C ILE A 29 -2.37 -9.98 -3.00
N LEU A 30 -1.84 -9.37 -4.07
CA LEU A 30 -0.69 -8.48 -4.05
C LEU A 30 -1.07 -7.14 -4.69
N ALA A 31 -1.01 -6.06 -3.91
CA ALA A 31 -1.20 -4.70 -4.37
C ALA A 31 0.14 -4.05 -4.68
N LEU A 32 0.28 -3.46 -5.87
CA LEU A 32 1.51 -2.80 -6.32
C LEU A 32 1.31 -1.29 -6.45
N GLN A 33 2.36 -0.53 -6.15
CA GLN A 33 2.43 0.91 -6.35
C GLN A 33 3.69 1.26 -7.16
N GLU A 34 3.71 2.45 -7.72
CA GLU A 34 4.77 2.96 -8.60
C GLU A 34 5.10 2.04 -9.77
N LEU A 35 4.09 1.62 -10.53
CA LEU A 35 4.28 0.80 -11.73
C LEU A 35 5.18 1.49 -12.76
N LYS A 36 5.06 2.82 -12.91
CA LYS A 36 5.83 3.68 -13.84
C LYS A 36 5.79 3.19 -15.28
N LEU A 37 4.65 2.67 -15.72
CA LEU A 37 4.45 2.19 -17.09
C LEU A 37 3.06 2.53 -17.60
N ASP A 38 2.95 2.66 -18.92
CA ASP A 38 1.70 2.95 -19.59
C ASP A 38 0.65 1.84 -19.38
N GLN A 39 -0.62 2.19 -19.49
CA GLN A 39 -1.75 1.30 -19.31
C GLN A 39 -1.67 0.03 -20.17
N ASP A 40 -1.22 0.15 -21.42
CA ASP A 40 -1.11 -0.94 -22.39
C ASP A 40 0.16 -1.80 -22.22
N LYS A 41 1.08 -1.39 -21.35
CA LYS A 41 2.36 -2.07 -21.11
C LYS A 41 2.37 -2.99 -19.89
N PHE A 42 1.26 -3.03 -19.14
CA PHE A 42 1.17 -3.91 -17.98
C PHE A 42 1.22 -5.39 -18.40
N PRO A 43 2.02 -6.23 -17.71
CA PRO A 43 2.30 -7.62 -18.15
C PRO A 43 1.18 -8.60 -17.74
N ALA A 44 -0.09 -8.24 -17.99
CA ALA A 44 -1.25 -9.03 -17.58
C ALA A 44 -1.21 -10.47 -18.11
N ALA A 45 -0.81 -10.66 -19.38
CA ALA A 45 -0.74 -11.99 -20.00
C ALA A 45 0.30 -12.90 -19.30
N ALA A 46 1.46 -12.35 -18.92
CA ALA A 46 2.48 -13.11 -18.19
C ALA A 46 2.00 -13.53 -16.80
N LEU A 47 1.28 -12.66 -16.09
CA LEU A 47 0.69 -12.96 -14.80
C LEU A 47 -0.44 -13.99 -14.91
N GLN A 48 -1.27 -13.89 -15.96
CA GLN A 48 -2.35 -14.84 -16.21
C GLN A 48 -1.82 -16.26 -16.50
N ILE A 49 -0.73 -16.40 -17.22
CA ILE A 49 -0.06 -17.70 -17.45
C ILE A 49 0.40 -18.32 -16.11
N MET A 50 0.79 -17.50 -15.15
CA MET A 50 1.15 -17.94 -13.79
C MET A 50 -0.07 -18.23 -12.90
N GLY A 51 -1.30 -18.06 -13.41
CA GLY A 51 -2.55 -18.28 -12.67
C GLY A 51 -3.00 -17.09 -11.82
N TRP A 52 -2.63 -15.86 -12.21
CA TRP A 52 -3.02 -14.64 -11.52
C TRP A 52 -3.91 -13.76 -12.39
N HIS A 53 -5.02 -13.29 -11.82
CA HIS A 53 -5.78 -12.18 -12.36
C HIS A 53 -5.11 -10.85 -12.03
N SER A 54 -5.39 -9.82 -12.80
CA SER A 54 -4.88 -8.48 -12.51
C SER A 54 -5.79 -7.38 -13.01
N VAL A 55 -5.89 -6.31 -12.24
CA VAL A 55 -6.47 -5.01 -12.62
C VAL A 55 -5.48 -3.92 -12.28
N TRP A 56 -5.40 -2.89 -13.12
CA TRP A 56 -4.39 -1.84 -12.97
C TRP A 56 -4.85 -0.50 -13.51
N SER A 57 -4.19 0.55 -13.05
CA SER A 57 -4.31 1.91 -13.57
C SER A 57 -2.88 2.43 -13.81
N GLY A 58 -2.44 2.39 -15.07
CA GLY A 58 -1.08 2.70 -15.49
C GLY A 58 -0.88 4.17 -15.83
N GLN A 59 0.34 4.67 -15.58
CA GLN A 59 0.79 6.00 -15.97
C GLN A 59 2.26 5.95 -16.34
N LYS A 60 2.59 6.49 -17.51
CA LYS A 60 3.97 6.54 -18.00
C LYS A 60 4.87 7.33 -17.06
N THR A 61 6.06 6.80 -16.79
CA THR A 61 7.14 7.45 -16.01
C THR A 61 6.86 7.59 -14.51
N TYR A 62 5.62 7.86 -14.10
CA TYR A 62 5.24 8.14 -12.71
C TYR A 62 4.03 7.32 -12.30
N ASN A 63 3.83 7.18 -10.98
CA ASN A 63 2.62 6.59 -10.41
C ASN A 63 2.29 5.19 -10.95
N GLY A 64 1.01 4.86 -10.98
CA GLY A 64 0.50 3.57 -11.41
C GLY A 64 0.33 2.59 -10.27
N VAL A 65 -0.84 1.97 -10.21
CA VAL A 65 -1.26 1.02 -9.16
C VAL A 65 -1.89 -0.21 -9.78
N ALA A 66 -1.70 -1.37 -9.14
CA ALA A 66 -2.31 -2.62 -9.59
C ALA A 66 -2.76 -3.49 -8.41
N ILE A 67 -3.76 -4.33 -8.65
CA ILE A 67 -4.13 -5.44 -7.78
C ILE A 67 -3.95 -6.72 -8.59
N ILE A 68 -3.11 -7.63 -8.09
CA ILE A 68 -2.86 -8.97 -8.61
C ILE A 68 -3.51 -9.95 -7.64
N SER A 69 -4.30 -10.92 -8.10
CA SER A 69 -5.07 -11.79 -7.20
C SER A 69 -5.30 -13.18 -7.77
N ARG A 70 -5.52 -14.17 -6.88
CA ARG A 70 -5.94 -15.53 -7.24
C ARG A 70 -7.41 -15.57 -7.67
N GLY A 71 -8.27 -14.87 -6.94
CA GLY A 71 -9.68 -14.69 -7.32
C GLY A 71 -9.84 -13.60 -8.37
N GLU A 72 -10.86 -13.71 -9.20
CA GLU A 72 -11.17 -12.70 -10.21
C GLU A 72 -11.62 -11.40 -9.55
N PRO A 73 -10.96 -10.25 -9.82
CA PRO A 73 -11.37 -8.96 -9.28
C PRO A 73 -12.71 -8.49 -9.88
N GLN A 74 -13.61 -8.03 -9.03
CA GLN A 74 -14.92 -7.48 -9.40
C GLN A 74 -15.05 -6.03 -8.93
N ASP A 75 -16.03 -5.29 -9.44
CA ASP A 75 -16.36 -3.92 -9.04
C ASP A 75 -15.13 -2.99 -9.02
N VAL A 76 -14.38 -3.02 -10.12
CA VAL A 76 -13.13 -2.24 -10.24
C VAL A 76 -13.45 -0.76 -10.32
N HIS A 77 -12.79 0.02 -9.46
CA HIS A 77 -12.87 1.48 -9.43
C HIS A 77 -11.46 2.08 -9.45
N THR A 78 -11.28 3.21 -10.13
CA THR A 78 -10.01 3.95 -10.19
C THR A 78 -10.19 5.43 -9.87
N GLY A 79 -9.17 6.02 -9.22
CA GLY A 79 -9.19 7.43 -8.83
C GLY A 79 -10.06 7.72 -7.60
N LEU A 80 -10.22 8.99 -7.29
CA LEU A 80 -11.02 9.49 -6.18
C LEU A 80 -12.17 10.34 -6.73
N PRO A 81 -13.46 10.02 -6.45
CA PRO A 81 -14.60 10.74 -7.01
C PRO A 81 -14.62 12.25 -6.69
N ALA A 82 -14.08 12.63 -5.52
CA ALA A 82 -13.98 14.06 -5.13
C ALA A 82 -12.89 14.83 -5.90
N LEU A 83 -12.04 14.14 -6.67
CA LEU A 83 -10.99 14.73 -7.52
C LEU A 83 -11.14 14.21 -8.96
N PRO A 84 -12.24 14.51 -9.66
CA PRO A 84 -12.55 13.92 -10.95
C PRO A 84 -11.56 14.30 -12.06
N ASP A 85 -10.91 15.45 -11.94
CA ASP A 85 -9.94 15.96 -12.90
C ASP A 85 -8.49 15.52 -12.57
N ASP A 86 -8.28 14.73 -11.50
CA ASP A 86 -6.96 14.23 -11.16
C ASP A 86 -6.53 13.11 -12.12
N LEU A 87 -5.54 13.43 -12.93
CA LEU A 87 -4.97 12.49 -13.92
C LEU A 87 -3.97 11.52 -13.32
N GLN A 88 -3.58 11.68 -12.06
CA GLN A 88 -2.58 10.83 -11.43
C GLN A 88 -3.18 9.48 -11.04
N ARG A 89 -2.54 8.41 -11.47
CA ARG A 89 -2.98 7.03 -11.28
C ARG A 89 -2.46 6.49 -9.94
N ARG A 90 -3.18 6.83 -8.84
CA ARG A 90 -2.77 6.58 -7.45
C ARG A 90 -3.73 5.71 -6.66
N VAL A 91 -4.93 5.45 -7.19
CA VAL A 91 -5.95 4.65 -6.49
C VAL A 91 -6.56 3.64 -7.43
N ILE A 92 -6.64 2.39 -6.97
CA ILE A 92 -7.46 1.35 -7.58
C ILE A 92 -8.11 0.52 -6.48
N ALA A 93 -9.40 0.26 -6.63
CA ALA A 93 -10.15 -0.60 -5.73
C ALA A 93 -10.83 -1.73 -6.50
N ALA A 94 -10.88 -2.92 -5.91
CA ALA A 94 -11.59 -4.06 -6.46
C ALA A 94 -12.07 -4.99 -5.33
N THR A 95 -13.10 -5.76 -5.59
CA THR A 95 -13.57 -6.79 -4.66
C THR A 95 -13.03 -8.15 -5.11
N VAL A 96 -12.32 -8.83 -4.22
CA VAL A 96 -11.74 -10.15 -4.46
C VAL A 96 -12.20 -11.11 -3.36
N ASN A 97 -12.87 -12.18 -3.73
CA ASN A 97 -13.39 -13.19 -2.80
C ASN A 97 -14.21 -12.57 -1.63
N GLY A 98 -15.01 -11.56 -1.92
CA GLY A 98 -15.86 -10.87 -0.94
C GLY A 98 -15.15 -9.85 -0.05
N VAL A 99 -13.86 -9.59 -0.28
CA VAL A 99 -13.08 -8.54 0.42
C VAL A 99 -12.85 -7.36 -0.52
N ARG A 100 -13.24 -6.17 -0.08
CA ARG A 100 -12.96 -4.93 -0.78
C ARG A 100 -11.51 -4.52 -0.54
N ILE A 101 -10.72 -4.45 -1.59
CA ILE A 101 -9.31 -4.03 -1.57
C ILE A 101 -9.23 -2.62 -2.14
N VAL A 102 -8.67 -1.70 -1.37
CA VAL A 102 -8.38 -0.33 -1.81
C VAL A 102 -6.87 -0.14 -1.78
N ASN A 103 -6.25 -0.13 -2.96
CA ASN A 103 -4.82 0.05 -3.13
C ASN A 103 -4.51 1.51 -3.43
N VAL A 104 -3.62 2.11 -2.64
CA VAL A 104 -3.24 3.52 -2.75
C VAL A 104 -1.74 3.73 -2.89
N TYR A 105 -1.37 4.68 -3.72
CA TYR A 105 -0.06 5.32 -3.76
C TYR A 105 -0.24 6.79 -3.38
N CYS A 106 -0.15 7.08 -2.08
CA CYS A 106 -0.40 8.41 -1.55
C CYS A 106 0.65 9.42 -2.05
N VAL A 107 0.23 10.65 -2.15
CA VAL A 107 1.11 11.75 -2.58
C VAL A 107 2.28 11.91 -1.61
N ASN A 108 3.51 12.02 -2.10
CA ASN A 108 4.68 12.26 -1.25
C ASN A 108 4.64 13.66 -0.60
N GLY A 109 4.36 14.70 -1.40
CA GLY A 109 4.25 16.08 -0.92
C GLY A 109 5.53 16.90 -1.00
N GLU A 110 6.69 16.29 -1.23
CA GLU A 110 8.02 16.90 -1.43
C GLU A 110 8.53 17.71 -0.23
N ALA A 111 7.84 18.78 0.18
CA ALA A 111 8.16 19.62 1.34
C ALA A 111 6.87 20.26 1.88
N LEU A 112 6.84 20.57 3.19
CA LEU A 112 5.63 21.06 3.88
C LEU A 112 5.10 22.40 3.34
N ASP A 113 5.95 23.21 2.74
CA ASP A 113 5.61 24.51 2.14
C ASP A 113 5.41 24.45 0.62
N SER A 114 5.40 23.24 0.03
CA SER A 114 5.30 23.04 -1.41
C SER A 114 3.85 23.01 -1.91
N PRO A 115 3.58 23.36 -3.20
CA PRO A 115 2.28 23.11 -3.81
C PRO A 115 1.89 21.62 -3.83
N LYS A 116 2.88 20.71 -3.85
CA LYS A 116 2.64 19.27 -3.79
C LYS A 116 2.12 18.83 -2.41
N PHE A 117 2.48 19.54 -1.35
CA PHE A 117 1.94 19.28 -0.02
C PHE A 117 0.47 19.71 0.09
N GLN A 118 0.10 20.85 -0.52
CA GLN A 118 -1.30 21.27 -0.61
C GLN A 118 -2.14 20.24 -1.41
N TYR A 119 -1.57 19.70 -2.49
CA TYR A 119 -2.21 18.60 -3.23
C TYR A 119 -2.33 17.35 -2.36
N LYS A 120 -1.32 17.00 -1.56
CA LYS A 120 -1.37 15.88 -0.60
C LYS A 120 -2.52 16.03 0.40
N GLU A 121 -2.72 17.24 0.95
CA GLU A 121 -3.82 17.55 1.86
C GLU A 121 -5.19 17.31 1.21
N GLN A 122 -5.41 17.88 0.03
CA GLN A 122 -6.66 17.69 -0.73
C GLN A 122 -6.90 16.22 -1.07
N TRP A 123 -5.83 15.52 -1.42
CA TRP A 123 -5.86 14.10 -1.77
C TRP A 123 -6.26 13.22 -0.56
N PHE A 124 -5.71 13.48 0.63
CA PHE A 124 -6.10 12.75 1.85
C PHE A 124 -7.53 13.06 2.29
N ALA A 125 -8.00 14.28 2.11
CA ALA A 125 -9.41 14.64 2.35
C ALA A 125 -10.34 13.84 1.41
N ALA A 126 -10.02 13.79 0.12
CA ALA A 126 -10.76 13.02 -0.88
C ALA A 126 -10.71 11.50 -0.62
N LEU A 127 -9.55 10.96 -0.21
CA LEU A 127 -9.41 9.57 0.18
C LEU A 127 -10.28 9.23 1.39
N THR A 128 -10.30 10.09 2.39
CA THR A 128 -11.11 9.89 3.61
C THR A 128 -12.60 9.85 3.29
N GLU A 129 -13.08 10.73 2.40
CA GLU A 129 -14.46 10.72 1.92
C GLU A 129 -14.78 9.44 1.14
N PHE A 130 -13.92 9.05 0.22
CA PHE A 130 -14.06 7.82 -0.55
C PHE A 130 -14.16 6.58 0.37
N LEU A 131 -13.27 6.46 1.35
CA LEU A 131 -13.25 5.34 2.28
C LEU A 131 -14.49 5.30 3.18
N ARG A 132 -15.02 6.44 3.60
CA ARG A 132 -16.29 6.48 4.35
C ARG A 132 -17.42 5.85 3.53
N ASN A 133 -17.48 6.14 2.24
CA ASN A 133 -18.46 5.57 1.33
C ASN A 133 -18.20 4.06 1.10
N GLU A 134 -16.95 3.64 0.92
CA GLU A 134 -16.61 2.22 0.73
C GLU A 134 -16.92 1.39 2.00
N LEU A 135 -16.57 1.89 3.18
CA LEU A 135 -16.85 1.22 4.46
C LEU A 135 -18.35 1.11 4.77
N SER A 136 -19.17 2.02 4.26
CA SER A 136 -20.64 1.92 4.41
C SER A 136 -21.25 0.81 3.56
N ARG A 137 -20.54 0.35 2.52
CA ARG A 137 -21.00 -0.67 1.56
C ARG A 137 -20.29 -2.01 1.72
N HIS A 138 -19.11 -2.02 2.31
CA HIS A 138 -18.26 -3.20 2.41
C HIS A 138 -17.80 -3.42 3.85
N GLU A 139 -18.39 -4.39 4.52
CA GLU A 139 -18.02 -4.76 5.88
C GLU A 139 -16.56 -5.27 5.95
N LYS A 140 -16.15 -6.07 4.95
CA LYS A 140 -14.80 -6.61 4.80
C LYS A 140 -14.02 -5.73 3.82
N LEU A 141 -13.22 -4.82 4.35
CA LEU A 141 -12.39 -3.91 3.56
C LEU A 141 -10.96 -3.88 4.09
N VAL A 142 -10.01 -3.86 3.16
CA VAL A 142 -8.59 -3.63 3.43
C VAL A 142 -8.11 -2.46 2.58
N LEU A 143 -7.65 -1.40 3.24
CA LEU A 143 -6.94 -0.28 2.64
C LEU A 143 -5.43 -0.54 2.80
N LEU A 144 -4.70 -0.56 1.70
CA LEU A 144 -3.26 -0.85 1.74
C LEU A 144 -2.49 -0.07 0.68
N GLY A 145 -1.19 0.00 0.84
CA GLY A 145 -0.30 0.65 -0.12
C GLY A 145 0.81 1.45 0.52
N ASP A 146 1.41 2.33 -0.28
CA ASP A 146 2.37 3.33 0.16
C ASP A 146 1.64 4.61 0.53
N PHE A 147 1.62 4.91 1.82
CA PHE A 147 0.92 6.09 2.37
C PHE A 147 1.78 7.34 2.39
N ASN A 148 3.09 7.19 2.19
CA ASN A 148 4.02 8.30 2.35
C ASN A 148 3.84 9.04 3.70
N ILE A 149 3.50 8.31 4.76
CA ILE A 149 3.39 8.80 6.15
C ILE A 149 3.94 7.75 7.11
N ALA A 150 4.84 8.16 7.99
CA ALA A 150 5.25 7.42 9.18
C ALA A 150 4.40 7.89 10.37
N PRO A 151 3.45 7.07 10.88
CA PRO A 151 2.40 7.52 11.78
C PRO A 151 2.90 7.92 13.18
N ALA A 152 4.02 7.36 13.63
CA ALA A 152 4.55 7.57 14.96
C ALA A 152 6.08 7.64 14.98
N ASP A 153 6.65 8.04 16.09
CA ASP A 153 8.12 8.10 16.26
C ASP A 153 8.77 6.71 16.16
N ALA A 154 8.08 5.66 16.61
CA ALA A 154 8.54 4.28 16.45
C ALA A 154 8.63 3.82 14.97
N ASP A 155 8.01 4.57 14.06
CA ASP A 155 8.02 4.32 12.61
C ASP A 155 9.16 5.05 11.87
N CYS A 156 10.03 5.74 12.63
CA CYS A 156 11.18 6.50 12.12
C CYS A 156 12.46 6.05 12.80
N TYR A 157 13.55 5.83 12.03
CA TYR A 157 14.85 5.42 12.59
C TYR A 157 15.54 6.51 13.43
N ALA A 158 15.16 7.77 13.24
CA ALA A 158 15.71 8.93 13.97
C ALA A 158 14.61 9.98 14.11
N PRO A 159 13.62 9.76 15.01
CA PRO A 159 12.42 10.59 15.08
C PRO A 159 12.74 12.08 15.34
N GLU A 160 13.82 12.38 16.10
CA GLU A 160 14.27 13.76 16.33
C GLU A 160 14.74 14.46 15.04
N LYS A 161 15.23 13.70 14.04
CA LYS A 161 15.66 14.26 12.74
C LYS A 161 14.50 14.41 11.77
N TRP A 162 13.45 13.61 11.96
CA TRP A 162 12.27 13.58 11.12
C TRP A 162 11.11 14.43 11.66
N HIS A 163 11.25 14.93 12.89
CA HIS A 163 10.24 15.78 13.52
C HIS A 163 9.89 16.97 12.63
N GLU A 164 8.60 17.14 12.35
CA GLU A 164 8.03 18.17 11.45
C GLU A 164 8.72 18.25 10.07
N LYS A 165 9.16 17.12 9.54
CA LYS A 165 9.55 16.99 8.13
C LYS A 165 8.50 16.21 7.35
N ILE A 166 8.60 16.31 6.02
CA ILE A 166 7.76 15.54 5.11
C ILE A 166 7.77 14.04 5.49
N LEU A 167 6.64 13.35 5.37
CA LEU A 167 6.32 11.98 5.79
C LEU A 167 6.14 11.81 7.31
N CYS A 168 6.57 12.75 8.15
CA CYS A 168 6.59 12.62 9.61
C CYS A 168 6.03 13.84 10.35
N SER A 169 5.40 14.78 9.64
CA SER A 169 4.79 15.97 10.25
C SER A 169 3.53 15.62 11.05
N SER A 170 3.24 16.45 12.04
CA SER A 170 2.03 16.30 12.88
C SER A 170 0.75 16.31 12.05
N ILE A 171 0.69 17.13 11.00
CA ILE A 171 -0.49 17.20 10.13
C ILE A 171 -0.68 15.93 9.30
N GLU A 172 0.41 15.34 8.78
CA GLU A 172 0.35 14.08 8.04
C GLU A 172 -0.08 12.92 8.96
N ARG A 173 0.46 12.87 10.18
CA ARG A 173 0.05 11.92 11.20
C ARG A 173 -1.43 12.07 11.58
N GLN A 174 -1.95 13.31 11.59
CA GLN A 174 -3.38 13.53 11.79
C GLN A 174 -4.21 12.99 10.62
N TRP A 175 -3.76 13.15 9.37
CA TRP A 175 -4.47 12.55 8.22
C TRP A 175 -4.50 11.02 8.32
N PHE A 176 -3.41 10.38 8.74
CA PHE A 176 -3.39 8.95 8.98
C PHE A 176 -4.36 8.56 10.12
N GLN A 177 -4.37 9.31 11.22
CA GLN A 177 -5.32 9.09 12.32
C GLN A 177 -6.77 9.22 11.86
N ASN A 178 -7.09 10.19 11.01
CA ASN A 178 -8.45 10.34 10.45
C ASN A 178 -8.90 9.10 9.67
N LEU A 179 -7.99 8.35 9.04
CA LEU A 179 -8.31 7.07 8.40
C LEU A 179 -8.64 6.00 9.45
N LEU A 180 -7.86 5.92 10.54
CA LEU A 180 -8.14 5.00 11.64
C LEU A 180 -9.48 5.33 12.32
N ASP A 181 -9.82 6.60 12.46
CA ASP A 181 -11.08 7.07 13.07
C ASP A 181 -12.33 6.67 12.26
N LEU A 182 -12.16 6.27 10.98
CA LEU A 182 -13.22 5.65 10.19
C LEU A 182 -13.57 4.21 10.64
N GLY A 183 -12.82 3.65 11.59
CA GLY A 183 -12.96 2.27 12.05
C GLY A 183 -11.97 1.30 11.41
N LEU A 184 -10.90 1.82 10.81
CA LEU A 184 -9.78 1.02 10.31
C LEU A 184 -8.75 0.76 11.43
N THR A 185 -8.11 -0.39 11.39
CA THR A 185 -7.08 -0.81 12.33
C THR A 185 -5.74 -0.96 11.61
N ASP A 186 -4.68 -0.41 12.15
CA ASP A 186 -3.31 -0.65 11.71
C ASP A 186 -2.92 -2.11 12.02
N SER A 187 -2.90 -2.96 11.00
CA SER A 187 -2.67 -4.39 11.14
C SER A 187 -1.30 -4.71 11.76
N LEU A 188 -0.26 -3.94 11.42
CA LEU A 188 1.06 -4.16 12.00
C LEU A 188 1.03 -3.89 13.52
N ARG A 189 0.45 -2.80 13.94
CA ARG A 189 0.41 -2.42 15.36
C ARG A 189 -0.54 -3.28 16.19
N GLN A 190 -1.52 -3.92 15.55
CA GLN A 190 -2.36 -4.93 16.20
C GLN A 190 -1.55 -6.20 16.53
N ILE A 191 -0.68 -6.66 15.63
CA ILE A 191 0.16 -7.87 15.83
C ILE A 191 1.44 -7.53 16.61
N HIS A 192 2.07 -6.41 16.29
CA HIS A 192 3.32 -5.93 16.87
C HIS A 192 3.12 -4.53 17.47
N PRO A 193 2.58 -4.43 18.69
CA PRO A 193 2.31 -3.12 19.33
C PRO A 193 3.57 -2.27 19.50
N GLU A 194 4.72 -2.92 19.66
CA GLU A 194 6.02 -2.29 19.85
C GLU A 194 7.02 -2.75 18.79
N GLY A 195 8.15 -2.04 18.70
CA GLY A 195 9.25 -2.36 17.79
C GLY A 195 9.29 -1.52 16.52
N ALA A 196 10.44 -1.53 15.88
CA ALA A 196 10.73 -0.80 14.65
C ALA A 196 10.60 -1.74 13.44
N PHE A 197 9.66 -1.44 12.55
CA PHE A 197 9.36 -2.21 11.35
C PHE A 197 9.35 -1.27 10.15
N TYR A 198 10.53 -0.92 9.64
CA TYR A 198 10.65 0.01 8.51
C TYR A 198 10.36 -0.71 7.20
N THR A 199 9.66 -0.03 6.29
CA THR A 199 9.27 -0.58 4.99
C THR A 199 10.00 0.11 3.84
N TRP A 200 10.49 1.33 4.04
CA TRP A 200 11.23 2.13 3.08
C TRP A 200 12.64 2.48 3.58
N PHE A 201 13.61 2.38 2.67
CA PHE A 201 15.02 2.69 2.94
C PHE A 201 15.62 3.40 1.72
N ASP A 202 16.01 4.67 1.88
CA ASP A 202 16.68 5.42 0.80
C ASP A 202 17.89 4.62 0.28
N TYR A 203 18.07 4.61 -1.04
CA TYR A 203 19.25 3.97 -1.65
C TYR A 203 20.57 4.64 -1.25
N ARG A 204 20.50 5.95 -0.97
CA ARG A 204 21.66 6.74 -0.56
C ARG A 204 22.10 6.37 0.84
N GLY A 205 23.42 6.39 1.07
CA GLY A 205 24.00 6.19 2.40
C GLY A 205 23.86 4.77 2.96
N ALA A 206 23.61 3.77 2.13
CA ALA A 206 23.43 2.37 2.55
C ALA A 206 22.42 2.22 3.70
N MET A 207 21.28 2.93 3.61
CA MET A 207 20.33 3.03 4.72
C MET A 207 19.72 1.68 5.11
N PHE A 208 19.49 0.78 4.15
CA PHE A 208 18.99 -0.56 4.44
C PHE A 208 19.99 -1.36 5.31
N GLN A 209 21.27 -1.40 4.93
CA GLN A 209 22.33 -2.09 5.68
C GLN A 209 22.51 -1.50 7.09
N ARG A 210 22.24 -0.21 7.24
CA ARG A 210 22.30 0.52 8.52
C ARG A 210 21.02 0.40 9.33
N LYS A 211 19.97 -0.27 8.81
CA LYS A 211 18.63 -0.36 9.39
C LYS A 211 18.01 1.02 9.70
N GLN A 212 18.24 1.97 8.81
CA GLN A 212 17.75 3.34 8.90
C GLN A 212 16.62 3.53 7.89
N GLY A 213 15.39 3.39 8.31
CA GLY A 213 14.22 3.45 7.44
C GLY A 213 13.03 4.14 8.05
N LEU A 214 11.95 4.18 7.29
CA LEU A 214 10.62 4.63 7.72
C LEU A 214 9.62 3.52 7.44
N ARG A 215 8.60 3.42 8.27
CA ARG A 215 7.41 2.62 7.97
C ARG A 215 6.37 3.52 7.32
N ILE A 216 6.23 3.42 6.00
CA ILE A 216 5.31 4.23 5.19
C ILE A 216 4.37 3.40 4.32
N ASP A 217 4.59 2.08 4.26
CA ASP A 217 3.68 1.12 3.63
C ASP A 217 2.83 0.46 4.71
N HIS A 218 1.51 0.48 4.53
CA HIS A 218 0.57 0.04 5.56
C HIS A 218 -0.50 -0.89 4.99
N ILE A 219 -1.04 -1.75 5.86
CA ILE A 219 -2.25 -2.54 5.65
C ILE A 219 -3.21 -2.17 6.77
N LEU A 220 -4.27 -1.45 6.44
CA LEU A 220 -5.31 -1.05 7.38
C LEU A 220 -6.57 -1.89 7.12
N ALA A 221 -7.08 -2.52 8.16
CA ALA A 221 -8.19 -3.46 8.07
C ALA A 221 -9.47 -2.92 8.69
N SER A 222 -10.60 -3.09 8.04
CA SER A 222 -11.91 -2.86 8.66
C SER A 222 -12.09 -3.77 9.90
N ARG A 223 -13.01 -3.43 10.78
CA ARG A 223 -13.26 -4.20 12.01
C ARG A 223 -13.46 -5.69 11.74
N ALA A 224 -14.23 -6.05 10.70
CA ALA A 224 -14.47 -7.43 10.32
C ALA A 224 -13.19 -8.15 9.88
N MET A 225 -12.32 -7.47 9.12
CA MET A 225 -11.03 -8.03 8.71
C MET A 225 -10.05 -8.08 9.89
N ALA A 226 -9.94 -7.03 10.68
CA ALA A 226 -9.04 -6.94 11.83
C ALA A 226 -9.30 -8.06 12.87
N SER A 227 -10.56 -8.47 13.04
CA SER A 227 -10.92 -9.58 13.95
C SER A 227 -10.39 -10.95 13.49
N SER A 228 -10.07 -11.11 12.21
CA SER A 228 -9.54 -12.33 11.62
C SER A 228 -8.02 -12.28 11.36
N LEU A 229 -7.36 -11.18 11.74
CA LEU A 229 -5.92 -11.01 11.54
C LEU A 229 -5.12 -11.96 12.44
N GLN A 230 -4.18 -12.71 11.84
CA GLN A 230 -3.37 -13.72 12.50
C GLN A 230 -1.88 -13.37 12.55
N ASP A 231 -1.36 -12.75 11.48
CA ASP A 231 0.06 -12.42 11.37
C ASP A 231 0.26 -11.23 10.43
N MET A 232 1.36 -10.51 10.59
CA MET A 232 1.81 -9.46 9.71
C MET A 232 3.33 -9.33 9.71
N GLN A 233 3.95 -9.25 8.54
CA GLN A 233 5.40 -9.25 8.37
C GLN A 233 5.84 -8.23 7.33
N VAL A 234 7.09 -7.75 7.49
CA VAL A 234 7.84 -7.00 6.47
C VAL A 234 8.90 -7.94 5.89
N ASP A 235 8.93 -8.09 4.58
CA ASP A 235 9.86 -9.00 3.89
C ASP A 235 11.17 -8.29 3.57
N TYR A 236 12.10 -8.38 4.49
CA TYR A 236 13.44 -7.80 4.33
C TYR A 236 14.35 -8.58 3.38
N ASP A 237 14.07 -9.87 3.15
CA ASP A 237 14.86 -10.70 2.23
C ASP A 237 14.68 -10.19 0.78
N THR A 238 13.47 -9.84 0.40
CA THR A 238 13.19 -9.19 -0.89
C THR A 238 13.89 -7.84 -1.01
N ARG A 239 13.95 -7.04 0.06
CA ARG A 239 14.69 -5.76 0.07
C ARG A 239 16.20 -5.94 -0.04
N ALA A 240 16.73 -7.11 0.30
CA ALA A 240 18.16 -7.44 0.22
C ALA A 240 18.61 -7.98 -1.15
N LEU A 241 17.70 -8.19 -2.11
CA LEU A 241 18.01 -8.68 -3.45
C LEU A 241 18.89 -7.71 -4.24
N GLU A 242 19.41 -8.15 -5.38
CA GLU A 242 20.12 -7.29 -6.33
C GLU A 242 19.12 -6.32 -7.00
N ARG A 243 19.48 -5.04 -7.08
CA ARG A 243 18.65 -3.96 -7.66
C ARG A 243 17.19 -3.96 -7.11
N PRO A 244 17.01 -4.00 -5.78
CA PRO A 244 15.70 -4.09 -5.18
C PRO A 244 14.92 -2.78 -5.33
N SER A 245 13.62 -2.81 -5.04
CA SER A 245 12.90 -1.57 -4.72
C SER A 245 13.48 -0.95 -3.44
N ASP A 246 13.34 0.36 -3.25
CA ASP A 246 13.64 1.01 -1.98
C ASP A 246 12.60 0.68 -0.88
N HIS A 247 11.49 0.05 -1.26
CA HIS A 247 10.49 -0.51 -0.35
C HIS A 247 10.62 -2.03 -0.22
N ALA A 248 10.36 -2.53 0.98
CA ALA A 248 10.17 -3.95 1.26
C ALA A 248 8.68 -4.32 1.10
N PRO A 249 8.34 -5.50 0.58
CA PRO A 249 6.97 -5.99 0.63
C PRO A 249 6.47 -6.14 2.06
N VAL A 250 5.18 -5.85 2.26
CA VAL A 250 4.49 -6.05 3.54
C VAL A 250 3.30 -6.98 3.30
N TRP A 251 3.09 -7.96 4.18
CA TRP A 251 1.95 -8.85 4.06
C TRP A 251 1.27 -9.12 5.39
N ALA A 252 -0.02 -9.37 5.32
CA ALA A 252 -0.86 -9.76 6.45
C ALA A 252 -1.57 -11.08 6.15
N GLN A 253 -1.68 -11.94 7.15
CA GLN A 253 -2.44 -13.19 7.11
C GLN A 253 -3.74 -13.02 7.88
N PHE A 254 -4.85 -13.21 7.20
CA PHE A 254 -6.18 -13.25 7.79
C PHE A 254 -6.68 -14.69 7.82
N ALA A 255 -7.40 -15.09 8.88
CA ALA A 255 -8.09 -16.37 8.91
C ALA A 255 -9.07 -16.46 7.74
N ASP A 256 -9.23 -17.64 7.19
CA ASP A 256 -10.28 -17.88 6.20
C ASP A 256 -11.61 -17.71 6.93
N CYS A 257 -12.42 -16.77 6.45
CA CYS A 257 -13.79 -16.69 6.90
C CYS A 257 -14.47 -17.99 6.47
N ALA A 258 -14.72 -18.89 7.41
CA ALA A 258 -15.60 -20.02 7.14
C ALA A 258 -16.86 -19.45 6.50
N SER A 259 -17.13 -19.88 5.25
CA SER A 259 -18.41 -19.63 4.60
C SER A 259 -19.46 -20.20 5.54
N SER A 260 -20.20 -19.30 6.20
CA SER A 260 -21.41 -19.71 6.91
C SER A 260 -22.32 -20.35 5.89
N SER A 261 -22.35 -21.67 5.94
CA SER A 261 -23.28 -22.51 5.19
C SER A 261 -24.71 -22.29 5.62
#